data_dac1152f895264b3f3ddd7b46220b780
#
_entry.id   dac1152f895264b3f3ddd7b46220b780
#
_cell.length_a   1.000
_cell.length_b   1.000
_cell.length_c   1.000
_cell.angle_alpha   90.00
_cell.angle_beta   90.00
_cell.angle_gamma   90.00
#
_symmetry.space_group_name_H-M   'P 1'
#
loop_
_entity.id
_entity.type
_entity.pdbx_description
1 polymer ?
#
loop_
_entity_poly.entity_id
_entity_poly.type
_entity_poly.pdbx_seq_one_letter_code
_entity_poly.pdbx_strand_id
1 'polypeptide(L)'
;MAVIKQDDGLWLVDISDGKSSLTGKRIRHRKSNFLTKKEAEEYEAYYRIHKLNQIQNTKKLTISSLYVMLKEEDELRGNKRGTIDTQNSYYTQYVSRFFENADMSSVTIQDVKKYRDWLIEQPSVKGGTLTPTHINQQMIFVHKLFDIAISKGFRQDNPCDAIRKLPEKHKEMSYYTPEQFKEF
;
A
#
# COMPACT_ATOMS: atom_id res chain seq x y z
N MET A 1 -36.36 2.46 -6.79
CA MET A 1 -36.30 2.14 -5.35
C MET A 1 -35.27 1.03 -5.18
N ALA A 2 -34.41 1.12 -4.17
CA ALA A 2 -33.38 0.11 -3.93
C ALA A 2 -33.82 -0.97 -2.93
N VAL A 3 -34.89 -0.72 -2.17
CA VAL A 3 -35.45 -1.65 -1.17
C VAL A 3 -36.73 -2.26 -1.71
N ILE A 4 -36.78 -3.59 -1.82
CA ILE A 4 -37.84 -4.37 -2.46
C ILE A 4 -38.31 -5.44 -1.48
N LYS A 5 -39.65 -5.57 -1.29
CA LYS A 5 -40.22 -6.65 -0.51
C LYS A 5 -40.26 -7.91 -1.38
N GLN A 6 -39.80 -9.04 -0.86
CA GLN A 6 -39.84 -10.33 -1.53
C GLN A 6 -41.13 -11.11 -1.18
N ASP A 7 -41.42 -12.15 -1.97
CA ASP A 7 -42.66 -12.96 -1.79
C ASP A 7 -42.64 -13.76 -0.47
N ASP A 8 -41.45 -14.04 0.07
CA ASP A 8 -41.22 -14.69 1.37
C ASP A 8 -41.42 -13.76 2.58
N GLY A 9 -41.80 -12.49 2.33
CA GLY A 9 -42.05 -11.47 3.37
C GLY A 9 -40.79 -10.73 3.82
N LEU A 10 -39.59 -11.14 3.38
CA LEU A 10 -38.32 -10.50 3.67
C LEU A 10 -38.06 -9.31 2.73
N TRP A 11 -37.03 -8.50 3.08
CA TRP A 11 -36.67 -7.35 2.29
C TRP A 11 -35.31 -7.55 1.62
N LEU A 12 -35.21 -7.08 0.37
CA LEU A 12 -34.02 -7.10 -0.48
C LEU A 12 -33.58 -5.67 -0.75
N VAL A 13 -32.26 -5.44 -0.66
CA VAL A 13 -31.60 -4.21 -1.12
C VAL A 13 -30.93 -4.51 -2.46
N ASP A 14 -31.33 -3.79 -3.54
CA ASP A 14 -30.74 -3.90 -4.90
C ASP A 14 -30.25 -2.51 -5.35
N ILE A 15 -28.97 -2.26 -5.20
CA ILE A 15 -28.34 -0.98 -5.52
C ILE A 15 -27.60 -1.12 -6.86
N SER A 16 -27.84 -0.18 -7.78
CA SER A 16 -27.08 -0.09 -9.03
C SER A 16 -25.82 0.74 -8.80
N ASP A 17 -24.67 0.12 -9.04
CA ASP A 17 -23.33 0.67 -8.83
C ASP A 17 -22.68 1.22 -10.10
N GLY A 18 -23.49 1.55 -11.10
CA GLY A 18 -23.02 2.06 -12.39
C GLY A 18 -22.70 0.94 -13.38
N LYS A 19 -21.78 1.20 -14.30
CA LYS A 19 -21.33 0.24 -15.33
C LYS A 19 -19.86 -0.05 -15.16
N SER A 20 -19.44 -1.31 -15.36
CA SER A 20 -18.04 -1.69 -15.40
C SER A 20 -17.34 -0.98 -16.57
N SER A 21 -16.22 -0.33 -16.32
CA SER A 21 -15.37 0.31 -17.34
C SER A 21 -14.76 -0.69 -18.33
N LEU A 22 -14.56 -1.94 -17.90
CA LEU A 22 -13.98 -3.01 -18.71
C LEU A 22 -15.00 -3.73 -19.57
N THR A 23 -16.21 -3.99 -19.05
CA THR A 23 -17.20 -4.85 -19.71
C THR A 23 -18.45 -4.12 -20.15
N GLY A 24 -18.63 -2.84 -19.77
CA GLY A 24 -19.84 -2.04 -20.01
C GLY A 24 -21.10 -2.55 -19.29
N LYS A 25 -21.01 -3.71 -18.59
CA LYS A 25 -22.13 -4.31 -17.88
C LYS A 25 -22.47 -3.52 -16.60
N ARG A 26 -23.78 -3.49 -16.29
CA ARG A 26 -24.27 -2.85 -15.06
C ARG A 26 -23.78 -3.63 -13.84
N ILE A 27 -23.13 -2.94 -12.92
CA ILE A 27 -22.74 -3.49 -11.62
C ILE A 27 -23.90 -3.30 -10.66
N ARG A 28 -24.30 -4.37 -9.94
CA ARG A 28 -25.34 -4.32 -8.93
C ARG A 28 -24.86 -4.93 -7.64
N HIS A 29 -25.16 -4.25 -6.53
CA HIS A 29 -24.99 -4.80 -5.19
C HIS A 29 -26.33 -5.23 -4.65
N ARG A 30 -26.47 -6.53 -4.32
CA ARG A 30 -27.68 -7.12 -3.79
C ARG A 30 -27.43 -7.77 -2.45
N LYS A 31 -28.27 -7.46 -1.47
CA LYS A 31 -28.28 -8.13 -0.19
C LYS A 31 -29.72 -8.36 0.25
N SER A 32 -30.08 -9.62 0.54
CA SER A 32 -31.41 -10.05 0.97
C SER A 32 -31.41 -10.40 2.46
N ASN A 33 -32.55 -10.90 2.93
CA ASN A 33 -32.78 -11.44 4.27
C ASN A 33 -32.89 -10.38 5.38
N PHE A 34 -33.33 -9.16 5.07
CA PHE A 34 -33.69 -8.19 6.08
C PHE A 34 -35.11 -8.46 6.58
N LEU A 35 -35.30 -8.49 7.90
CA LEU A 35 -36.60 -8.77 8.53
C LEU A 35 -37.58 -7.58 8.44
N THR A 36 -37.05 -6.36 8.44
CA THR A 36 -37.82 -5.15 8.39
C THR A 36 -37.40 -4.21 7.28
N LYS A 37 -38.33 -3.41 6.78
CA LYS A 37 -38.07 -2.37 5.79
C LYS A 37 -37.03 -1.37 6.30
N LYS A 38 -37.13 -1.00 7.58
CA LYS A 38 -36.25 -0.03 8.22
C LYS A 38 -34.80 -0.51 8.24
N GLU A 39 -34.57 -1.77 8.58
CA GLU A 39 -33.22 -2.39 8.55
C GLU A 39 -32.61 -2.40 7.14
N ALA A 40 -33.42 -2.69 6.11
CA ALA A 40 -32.99 -2.63 4.73
C ALA A 40 -32.65 -1.20 4.27
N GLU A 41 -33.43 -0.18 4.68
CA GLU A 41 -33.18 1.23 4.39
C GLU A 41 -31.92 1.74 5.12
N GLU A 42 -31.70 1.35 6.38
CA GLU A 42 -30.48 1.68 7.13
C GLU A 42 -29.24 1.06 6.45
N TYR A 43 -29.35 -0.19 5.98
CA TYR A 43 -28.26 -0.83 5.23
C TYR A 43 -28.00 -0.13 3.89
N GLU A 44 -29.05 0.26 3.16
CA GLU A 44 -28.90 1.03 1.91
C GLU A 44 -28.18 2.35 2.17
N ALA A 45 -28.58 3.11 3.20
CA ALA A 45 -27.96 4.38 3.56
C ALA A 45 -26.49 4.20 3.96
N TYR A 46 -26.20 3.20 4.80
CA TYR A 46 -24.84 2.84 5.18
C TYR A 46 -23.98 2.52 3.95
N TYR A 47 -24.46 1.67 3.05
CA TYR A 47 -23.74 1.29 1.83
C TYR A 47 -23.47 2.50 0.93
N ARG A 48 -24.44 3.39 0.74
CA ARG A 48 -24.30 4.61 -0.07
C ARG A 48 -23.26 5.58 0.52
N ILE A 49 -23.27 5.78 1.84
CA ILE A 49 -22.29 6.63 2.54
C ILE A 49 -20.88 6.05 2.38
N HIS A 50 -20.71 4.76 2.62
CA HIS A 50 -19.42 4.10 2.43
C HIS A 50 -18.90 4.20 1.00
N LYS A 51 -19.81 4.06 0.03
CA LYS A 51 -19.46 4.19 -1.38
C LYS A 51 -19.12 5.62 -1.78
N LEU A 52 -19.85 6.60 -1.29
CA LEU A 52 -19.53 8.02 -1.51
C LEU A 52 -18.15 8.37 -0.94
N ASN A 53 -17.81 7.85 0.24
CA ASN A 53 -16.47 8.00 0.81
C ASN A 53 -15.39 7.32 -0.04
N GLN A 54 -15.67 6.15 -0.63
CA GLN A 54 -14.77 5.52 -1.60
C GLN A 54 -14.65 6.34 -2.89
N ILE A 55 -15.74 6.94 -3.40
CA ILE A 55 -15.73 7.76 -4.63
C ILE A 55 -15.02 9.10 -4.39
N GLN A 56 -15.11 9.70 -3.22
CA GLN A 56 -14.33 10.90 -2.89
C GLN A 56 -12.82 10.60 -2.83
N ASN A 57 -12.44 9.36 -2.56
CA ASN A 57 -11.06 8.87 -2.63
C ASN A 57 -10.62 8.46 -4.05
N THR A 58 -11.44 8.62 -5.10
CA THR A 58 -11.12 8.20 -6.48
C THR A 58 -10.27 9.19 -7.29
N LYS A 59 -9.55 10.10 -6.69
CA LYS A 59 -8.29 10.55 -7.28
C LYS A 59 -7.32 9.38 -7.17
N LYS A 60 -6.92 8.82 -8.32
CA LYS A 60 -5.91 7.77 -8.40
C LYS A 60 -4.78 8.09 -7.44
N LEU A 61 -4.60 7.24 -6.42
CA LEU A 61 -3.55 7.43 -5.42
C LEU A 61 -2.21 7.05 -6.05
N THR A 62 -1.47 8.04 -6.53
CA THR A 62 -0.18 7.79 -7.16
C THR A 62 0.93 7.63 -6.12
N ILE A 63 1.99 6.93 -6.50
CA ILE A 63 3.18 6.79 -5.65
C ILE A 63 3.81 8.16 -5.35
N SER A 64 3.76 9.10 -6.29
CA SER A 64 4.30 10.44 -6.10
C SER A 64 3.49 11.24 -5.08
N SER A 65 2.17 11.11 -5.06
CA SER A 65 1.34 11.77 -4.05
C SER A 65 1.59 11.22 -2.65
N LEU A 66 1.76 9.89 -2.50
CA LEU A 66 2.14 9.29 -1.22
C LEU A 66 3.53 9.75 -0.75
N TYR A 67 4.49 9.86 -1.67
CA TYR A 67 5.82 10.31 -1.33
C TYR A 67 5.84 11.78 -0.85
N VAL A 68 5.06 12.65 -1.50
CA VAL A 68 4.89 14.05 -1.04
C VAL A 68 4.32 14.09 0.38
N MET A 69 3.26 13.31 0.66
CA MET A 69 2.65 13.23 1.99
C MET A 69 3.65 12.71 3.05
N LEU A 70 4.49 11.72 2.69
CA LEU A 70 5.54 11.21 3.58
C LEU A 70 6.57 12.29 3.89
N LYS A 71 7.01 13.07 2.89
CA LYS A 71 7.97 14.17 3.11
C LYS A 71 7.41 15.22 4.06
N GLU A 72 6.18 15.66 3.84
CA GLU A 72 5.50 16.62 4.72
C GLU A 72 5.46 16.10 6.17
N GLU A 73 5.17 14.81 6.37
CA GLU A 73 5.12 14.21 7.71
C GLU A 73 6.52 14.08 8.33
N ASP A 74 7.53 13.71 7.55
CA ASP A 74 8.92 13.62 8.01
C ASP A 74 9.49 15.00 8.39
N GLU A 75 9.12 16.05 7.67
CA GLU A 75 9.47 17.45 8.00
C GLU A 75 8.81 17.90 9.31
N LEU A 76 7.51 17.59 9.49
CA LEU A 76 6.78 17.89 10.72
C LEU A 76 7.37 17.16 11.95
N ARG A 77 7.86 15.93 11.77
CA ARG A 77 8.51 15.13 12.81
C ARG A 77 9.95 15.57 13.10
N GLY A 78 10.52 16.46 12.31
CA GLY A 78 11.90 16.92 12.45
C GLY A 78 12.93 15.83 12.13
N ASN A 79 12.66 14.95 11.19
CA ASN A 79 13.56 13.89 10.80
C ASN A 79 14.88 14.45 10.25
N LYS A 80 15.99 13.75 10.53
CA LYS A 80 17.33 14.16 10.07
C LYS A 80 17.37 14.22 8.55
N ARG A 81 18.05 15.28 8.02
CA ARG A 81 18.22 15.49 6.57
C ARG A 81 18.77 14.25 5.85
N GLY A 82 19.76 13.56 6.42
CA GLY A 82 20.30 12.33 5.84
C GLY A 82 19.28 11.19 5.69
N THR A 83 18.27 11.14 6.55
CA THR A 83 17.15 10.17 6.41
C THR A 83 16.29 10.54 5.20
N ILE A 84 15.95 11.82 5.05
CA ILE A 84 15.16 12.34 3.93
C ILE A 84 15.91 12.16 2.61
N ASP A 85 17.21 12.43 2.57
CA ASP A 85 18.06 12.24 1.37
C ASP A 85 18.13 10.75 0.96
N THR A 86 18.24 9.85 1.94
CA THR A 86 18.21 8.40 1.70
C THR A 86 16.86 7.95 1.11
N GLN A 87 15.76 8.41 1.69
CA GLN A 87 14.41 8.10 1.19
C GLN A 87 14.19 8.67 -0.22
N ASN A 88 14.69 9.88 -0.49
CA ASN A 88 14.63 10.47 -1.82
C ASN A 88 15.40 9.65 -2.86
N SER A 89 16.55 9.11 -2.49
CA SER A 89 17.33 8.19 -3.32
C SER A 89 16.54 6.91 -3.61
N TYR A 90 15.93 6.30 -2.59
CA TYR A 90 15.09 5.10 -2.74
C TYR A 90 13.89 5.36 -3.64
N TYR A 91 13.21 6.47 -3.44
CA TYR A 91 12.09 6.88 -4.27
C TYR A 91 12.49 7.04 -5.74
N THR A 92 13.53 7.85 -6.01
CA THR A 92 13.92 8.22 -7.38
C THR A 92 14.49 7.06 -8.17
N GLN A 93 15.32 6.22 -7.53
CA GLN A 93 16.04 5.15 -8.22
C GLN A 93 15.17 3.91 -8.46
N TYR A 94 14.23 3.60 -7.57
CA TYR A 94 13.53 2.31 -7.60
C TYR A 94 12.01 2.46 -7.54
N VAL A 95 11.48 3.08 -6.50
CA VAL A 95 10.03 3.05 -6.20
C VAL A 95 9.22 3.77 -7.26
N SER A 96 9.65 4.98 -7.67
CA SER A 96 8.96 5.75 -8.70
C SER A 96 8.92 5.01 -10.04
N ARG A 97 10.00 4.31 -10.39
CA ARG A 97 10.12 3.59 -11.67
C ARG A 97 9.22 2.35 -11.73
N PHE A 98 9.10 1.63 -10.62
CA PHE A 98 8.28 0.41 -10.59
C PHE A 98 6.78 0.73 -10.47
N PHE A 99 6.41 1.70 -9.63
CA PHE A 99 5.01 2.03 -9.35
C PHE A 99 4.49 3.26 -10.12
N GLU A 100 5.19 3.71 -11.18
CA GLU A 100 4.89 4.95 -11.91
C GLU A 100 3.41 5.10 -12.30
N ASN A 101 2.83 4.04 -12.85
CA ASN A 101 1.46 4.04 -13.34
C ASN A 101 0.47 3.30 -12.42
N ALA A 102 0.93 2.82 -11.27
CA ALA A 102 0.10 2.06 -10.34
C ALA A 102 -0.87 2.98 -9.58
N ASP A 103 -2.06 2.46 -9.33
CA ASP A 103 -2.96 3.02 -8.31
C ASP A 103 -2.62 2.35 -6.97
N MET A 104 -1.98 3.11 -6.08
CA MET A 104 -1.51 2.59 -4.80
C MET A 104 -2.64 2.14 -3.87
N SER A 105 -3.89 2.59 -4.13
CA SER A 105 -5.06 2.10 -3.39
C SER A 105 -5.39 0.64 -3.71
N SER A 106 -5.04 0.17 -4.90
CA SER A 106 -5.35 -1.17 -5.41
C SER A 106 -4.16 -2.14 -5.45
N VAL A 107 -2.94 -1.69 -5.09
CA VAL A 107 -1.74 -2.54 -5.04
C VAL A 107 -1.93 -3.71 -4.09
N THR A 108 -1.64 -4.91 -4.57
CA THR A 108 -1.80 -6.17 -3.82
C THR A 108 -0.48 -6.65 -3.23
N ILE A 109 -0.56 -7.65 -2.33
CA ILE A 109 0.63 -8.36 -1.80
C ILE A 109 1.47 -8.95 -2.95
N GLN A 110 0.82 -9.43 -4.01
CA GLN A 110 1.52 -10.00 -5.16
C GLN A 110 2.33 -8.95 -5.92
N ASP A 111 1.82 -7.72 -6.04
CA ASP A 111 2.53 -6.64 -6.72
C ASP A 111 3.74 -6.18 -5.90
N VAL A 112 3.63 -6.16 -4.57
CA VAL A 112 4.78 -5.87 -3.69
C VAL A 112 5.82 -7.00 -3.72
N LYS A 113 5.39 -8.27 -3.84
CA LYS A 113 6.33 -9.38 -4.09
C LYS A 113 7.07 -9.22 -5.41
N LYS A 114 6.37 -8.86 -6.50
CA LYS A 114 7.00 -8.57 -7.80
C LYS A 114 8.00 -7.42 -7.70
N TYR A 115 7.69 -6.38 -6.93
CA TYR A 115 8.63 -5.29 -6.66
C TYR A 115 9.89 -5.78 -5.97
N ARG A 116 9.78 -6.60 -4.92
CA ARG A 116 10.93 -7.21 -4.24
C ARG A 116 11.76 -8.07 -5.19
N ASP A 117 11.10 -8.92 -5.98
CA ASP A 117 11.78 -9.80 -6.92
C ASP A 117 12.47 -8.99 -8.04
N TRP A 118 11.84 -7.91 -8.52
CA TRP A 118 12.47 -6.96 -9.44
C TRP A 118 13.71 -6.28 -8.83
N LEU A 119 13.68 -5.92 -7.52
CA LEU A 119 14.84 -5.35 -6.84
C LEU A 119 16.05 -6.31 -6.82
N ILE A 120 15.84 -7.62 -6.73
CA ILE A 120 16.91 -8.62 -6.73
C ILE A 120 17.71 -8.57 -8.03
N GLU A 121 17.07 -8.23 -9.14
CA GLU A 121 17.67 -8.15 -10.46
C GLU A 121 18.35 -6.80 -10.75
N GLN A 122 18.12 -5.77 -9.90
CA GLN A 122 18.67 -4.45 -10.15
C GLN A 122 20.19 -4.39 -9.91
N PRO A 123 20.91 -3.65 -10.77
CA PRO A 123 22.36 -3.50 -10.61
C PRO A 123 22.70 -2.63 -9.38
N SER A 124 23.77 -3.00 -8.70
CA SER A 124 24.36 -2.21 -7.63
C SER A 124 25.41 -1.24 -8.17
N VAL A 125 25.51 -0.05 -7.59
CA VAL A 125 26.54 0.94 -7.92
C VAL A 125 27.96 0.40 -7.72
N LYS A 126 28.12 -0.55 -6.78
CA LYS A 126 29.42 -1.20 -6.48
C LYS A 126 29.73 -2.42 -7.37
N GLY A 127 28.90 -2.68 -8.39
CA GLY A 127 28.94 -3.87 -9.22
C GLY A 127 28.10 -5.02 -8.66
N GLY A 128 27.67 -5.94 -9.53
CA GLY A 128 26.74 -7.01 -9.18
C GLY A 128 25.29 -6.53 -8.97
N THR A 129 24.52 -7.28 -8.21
CA THR A 129 23.13 -6.97 -7.86
C THR A 129 23.00 -6.34 -6.47
N LEU A 130 21.82 -5.82 -6.14
CA LEU A 130 21.54 -5.26 -4.82
C LEU A 130 21.69 -6.32 -3.72
N THR A 131 22.27 -5.93 -2.59
CA THR A 131 22.40 -6.81 -1.42
C THR A 131 21.05 -7.02 -0.72
N PRO A 132 20.83 -8.17 -0.04
CA PRO A 132 19.64 -8.42 0.75
C PRO A 132 19.33 -7.30 1.76
N THR A 133 20.34 -6.76 2.42
CA THR A 133 20.20 -5.62 3.35
C THR A 133 19.63 -4.39 2.66
N HIS A 134 20.14 -4.05 1.46
CA HIS A 134 19.63 -2.91 0.70
C HIS A 134 18.19 -3.12 0.24
N ILE A 135 17.85 -4.33 -0.22
CA ILE A 135 16.48 -4.70 -0.61
C ILE A 135 15.54 -4.61 0.59
N ASN A 136 15.95 -5.13 1.75
CA ASN A 136 15.15 -5.05 2.97
C ASN A 136 14.89 -3.59 3.37
N GLN A 137 15.86 -2.69 3.21
CA GLN A 137 15.68 -1.26 3.47
C GLN A 137 14.71 -0.59 2.48
N GLN A 138 14.76 -0.97 1.21
CA GLN A 138 13.78 -0.55 0.22
C GLN A 138 12.35 -1.00 0.60
N MET A 139 12.21 -2.25 1.06
CA MET A 139 10.92 -2.77 1.50
C MET A 139 10.38 -2.04 2.73
N ILE A 140 11.25 -1.65 3.69
CA ILE A 140 10.88 -0.81 4.83
C ILE A 140 10.40 0.57 4.37
N PHE A 141 11.03 1.15 3.35
CA PHE A 141 10.61 2.43 2.81
C PHE A 141 9.22 2.35 2.14
N VAL A 142 8.97 1.31 1.33
CA VAL A 142 7.65 1.07 0.71
C VAL A 142 6.59 0.80 1.77
N HIS A 143 6.91 0.07 2.84
CA HIS A 143 6.03 -0.14 3.99
C HIS A 143 5.57 1.20 4.58
N LYS A 144 6.50 2.14 4.81
CA LYS A 144 6.16 3.48 5.32
C LYS A 144 5.21 4.24 4.39
N LEU A 145 5.37 4.12 3.06
CA LEU A 145 4.45 4.76 2.11
C LEU A 145 3.02 4.22 2.24
N PHE A 146 2.87 2.91 2.43
CA PHE A 146 1.55 2.32 2.68
C PHE A 146 0.98 2.68 4.06
N ASP A 147 1.82 2.84 5.09
CA ASP A 147 1.38 3.33 6.40
C ASP A 147 0.81 4.75 6.31
N ILE A 148 1.42 5.62 5.50
CA ILE A 148 0.85 6.94 5.17
C ILE A 148 -0.49 6.80 4.46
N ALA A 149 -0.63 5.88 3.50
CA ALA A 149 -1.89 5.65 2.82
C ALA A 149 -3.01 5.22 3.80
N ILE A 150 -2.67 4.40 4.80
CA ILE A 150 -3.60 3.97 5.85
C ILE A 150 -3.94 5.14 6.77
N SER A 151 -2.95 5.89 7.25
CA SER A 151 -3.15 7.03 8.17
C SER A 151 -4.03 8.13 7.57
N LYS A 152 -3.97 8.28 6.23
CA LYS A 152 -4.80 9.23 5.47
C LYS A 152 -6.15 8.63 5.02
N GLY A 153 -6.45 7.38 5.38
CA GLY A 153 -7.72 6.71 5.08
C GLY A 153 -7.88 6.22 3.63
N PHE A 154 -6.82 6.18 2.84
CA PHE A 154 -6.86 5.66 1.46
C PHE A 154 -6.89 4.13 1.40
N ARG A 155 -6.38 3.45 2.43
CA ARG A 155 -6.35 2.00 2.57
C ARG A 155 -6.68 1.56 3.99
N GLN A 156 -7.03 0.27 4.14
CA GLN A 156 -7.28 -0.35 5.45
C GLN A 156 -6.17 -1.31 5.87
N ASP A 157 -5.33 -1.75 4.92
CA ASP A 157 -4.28 -2.76 5.12
C ASP A 157 -2.97 -2.34 4.47
N ASN A 158 -1.86 -2.86 5.01
CA ASN A 158 -0.54 -2.70 4.43
C ASN A 158 -0.12 -3.99 3.69
N PRO A 159 0.00 -3.99 2.35
CA PRO A 159 0.35 -5.18 1.60
C PRO A 159 1.78 -5.68 1.86
N CYS A 160 2.62 -4.88 2.53
CA CYS A 160 3.98 -5.27 2.90
C CYS A 160 4.02 -6.16 4.14
N ASP A 161 3.00 -6.15 5.02
CA ASP A 161 2.99 -6.90 6.29
C ASP A 161 3.19 -8.41 6.11
N ALA A 162 2.64 -8.96 5.02
CA ALA A 162 2.75 -10.37 4.71
C ALA A 162 4.10 -10.78 4.07
N ILE A 163 5.03 -9.82 3.88
CA ILE A 163 6.29 -10.07 3.17
C ILE A 163 7.44 -10.19 4.14
N ARG A 164 8.05 -11.37 4.19
CA ARG A 164 9.20 -11.62 5.04
C ARG A 164 10.45 -10.96 4.47
N LYS A 165 11.33 -10.48 5.35
CA LYS A 165 12.65 -9.95 5.01
C LYS A 165 13.51 -11.06 4.38
N LEU A 166 14.39 -10.65 3.48
CA LEU A 166 15.43 -11.53 2.94
C LEU A 166 16.48 -11.83 4.01
N PRO A 167 17.04 -13.04 4.06
CA PRO A 167 18.10 -13.37 5.00
C PRO A 167 19.35 -12.54 4.73
N GLU A 168 19.89 -11.95 5.78
CA GLU A 168 21.11 -11.14 5.73
C GLU A 168 22.29 -11.94 6.27
N LYS A 169 23.39 -11.93 5.52
CA LYS A 169 24.65 -12.51 6.02
C LYS A 169 25.38 -11.42 6.81
N HIS A 170 25.46 -11.60 8.12
CA HIS A 170 26.31 -10.77 8.95
C HIS A 170 27.75 -11.24 8.79
N LYS A 171 28.65 -10.32 8.39
CA LYS A 171 30.09 -10.58 8.53
C LYS A 171 30.43 -10.41 10.01
N GLU A 172 31.10 -11.41 10.56
CA GLU A 172 31.72 -11.25 11.87
C GLU A 172 32.73 -10.10 11.79
N MET A 173 32.66 -9.20 12.77
CA MET A 173 33.63 -8.13 12.87
C MET A 173 34.96 -8.73 13.32
N SER A 174 36.02 -8.54 12.53
CA SER A 174 37.36 -8.84 12.98
C SER A 174 37.83 -7.76 13.93
N TYR A 175 38.18 -8.15 15.14
CA TYR A 175 38.77 -7.26 16.13
C TYR A 175 40.29 -7.45 16.11
N TYR A 176 41.01 -6.32 16.26
CA TYR A 176 42.44 -6.41 16.55
C TYR A 176 42.62 -7.00 17.96
N THR A 177 43.49 -7.99 18.08
CA THR A 177 43.89 -8.46 19.42
C THR A 177 44.75 -7.38 20.08
N PRO A 178 44.89 -7.38 21.44
CA PRO A 178 45.75 -6.43 22.14
C PRO A 178 47.23 -6.47 21.67
N GLU A 179 47.69 -7.64 21.22
CA GLU A 179 49.02 -7.82 20.64
C GLU A 179 49.14 -7.12 19.29
N GLN A 180 48.18 -7.33 18.40
CA GLN A 180 48.13 -6.68 17.08
C GLN A 180 47.97 -5.15 17.20
N PHE A 181 47.32 -4.66 18.23
CA PHE A 181 47.20 -3.22 18.47
C PHE A 181 48.49 -2.56 18.97
N LYS A 182 49.43 -3.34 19.56
CA LYS A 182 50.72 -2.84 20.04
C LYS A 182 51.77 -2.76 18.92
N GLU A 183 51.53 -3.36 17.76
CA GLU A 183 52.40 -3.31 16.57
C GLU A 183 52.12 -2.10 15.67
N PHE A 184 51.10 -1.29 16.01
CA PHE A 184 50.77 -0.01 15.37
C PHE A 184 51.28 1.16 16.21
#